data_17746f94e2fc94a372244171afa60aab
#
_entry.id   17746f94e2fc94a372244171afa60aab
#
_cell.length_a   1.000
_cell.length_b   1.000
_cell.length_c   1.000
_cell.angle_alpha   90.00
_cell.angle_beta   90.00
_cell.angle_gamma   90.00
#
_symmetry.space_group_name_H-M   'P 1'
#
loop_
_entity.id
_entity.type
_entity.pdbx_description
1 polymer ?
#
loop_
_entity_poly.entity_id
_entity_poly.type
_entity_poly.pdbx_seq_one_letter_code
_entity_poly.pdbx_strand_id
1 'polypeptide(L)'
;MATVLQHPPFFYLSASPYNLYPFLKRFRDQHFPTGTMILRNASWQNLGGLITSLQQNTQEYKVSRIEKIHSWFPRRQFVCIGDSTQSDPESYGECARKFPGWIKAIYINKVTDIAEMDVKNRNSDERFEKAFKGLDRSLWHVYTDAGELRERVDRLSRQG
;
A
#
# COMPACT_ATOMS: atom_id res chain seq x y z
N MET A 1 8.63 -0.85 -13.26
CA MET A 1 9.12 -1.24 -11.91
C MET A 1 9.60 -2.69 -11.84
N ALA A 2 8.79 -3.70 -12.20
CA ALA A 2 9.19 -5.12 -12.11
C ALA A 2 10.50 -5.45 -12.83
N THR A 3 10.71 -4.90 -14.03
CA THR A 3 11.92 -5.13 -14.82
C THR A 3 13.16 -4.48 -14.20
N VAL A 4 13.00 -3.28 -13.64
CA VAL A 4 14.10 -2.51 -13.03
C VAL A 4 14.61 -3.17 -11.75
N LEU A 5 13.71 -3.76 -10.96
CA LEU A 5 14.02 -4.45 -9.70
C LEU A 5 14.28 -5.95 -9.88
N GLN A 6 14.65 -6.41 -11.08
CA GLN A 6 14.99 -7.82 -11.36
C GLN A 6 13.88 -8.80 -10.94
N HIS A 7 12.64 -8.52 -11.31
CA HIS A 7 11.46 -9.34 -11.02
C HIS A 7 11.20 -9.57 -9.52
N PRO A 8 11.04 -8.51 -8.72
CA PRO A 8 10.76 -8.66 -7.30
C PRO A 8 9.42 -9.37 -7.06
N PRO A 9 9.28 -10.15 -5.99
CA PRO A 9 7.97 -10.70 -5.62
C PRO A 9 7.01 -9.57 -5.24
N PHE A 10 5.75 -9.69 -5.70
CA PHE A 10 4.69 -8.74 -5.39
C PHE A 10 3.74 -9.31 -4.34
N PHE A 11 3.34 -8.44 -3.39
CA PHE A 11 2.29 -8.69 -2.42
C PHE A 11 1.17 -7.66 -2.64
N TYR A 12 -0.03 -8.13 -2.94
CA TYR A 12 -1.21 -7.30 -3.13
C TYR A 12 -2.07 -7.37 -1.89
N LEU A 13 -2.07 -6.29 -1.12
CA LEU A 13 -2.79 -6.21 0.14
C LEU A 13 -4.07 -5.41 -0.05
N SER A 14 -5.22 -6.05 0.13
CA SER A 14 -6.53 -5.42 -0.01
C SER A 14 -7.43 -5.74 1.18
N ALA A 15 -8.18 -4.73 1.62
CA ALA A 15 -9.23 -4.91 2.61
C ALA A 15 -10.51 -5.54 2.02
N SER A 16 -10.53 -5.84 0.74
CA SER A 16 -11.64 -6.51 0.09
C SER A 16 -11.88 -7.92 0.66
N PRO A 17 -13.14 -8.37 0.73
CA PRO A 17 -13.49 -9.71 1.18
C PRO A 17 -12.88 -10.80 0.28
N TYR A 18 -12.53 -11.95 0.86
CA TYR A 18 -11.92 -13.07 0.12
C TYR A 18 -12.83 -13.64 -0.99
N ASN A 19 -14.13 -13.48 -0.89
CA ASN A 19 -15.10 -13.89 -1.92
C ASN A 19 -14.86 -13.19 -3.28
N LEU A 20 -14.22 -12.01 -3.27
CA LEU A 20 -13.82 -11.30 -4.49
C LEU A 20 -12.53 -11.83 -5.11
N TYR A 21 -11.88 -12.82 -4.51
CA TYR A 21 -10.61 -13.35 -4.98
C TYR A 21 -10.59 -13.73 -6.47
N PRO A 22 -11.59 -14.45 -7.02
CA PRO A 22 -11.58 -14.82 -8.44
C PRO A 22 -11.60 -13.60 -9.37
N PHE A 23 -12.40 -12.59 -9.02
CA PHE A 23 -12.49 -11.33 -9.77
C PHE A 23 -11.19 -10.53 -9.67
N LEU A 24 -10.70 -10.31 -8.45
CA LEU A 24 -9.47 -9.55 -8.21
C LEU A 24 -8.24 -10.24 -8.79
N LYS A 25 -8.20 -11.58 -8.76
CA LYS A 25 -7.14 -12.36 -9.39
C LYS A 25 -7.12 -12.14 -10.91
N ARG A 26 -8.29 -12.22 -11.57
CA ARG A 26 -8.39 -11.97 -13.01
C ARG A 26 -7.94 -10.56 -13.36
N PHE A 27 -8.41 -9.56 -12.61
CA PHE A 27 -8.02 -8.16 -12.80
C PHE A 27 -6.50 -7.96 -12.63
N ARG A 28 -5.90 -8.53 -11.57
CA ARG A 28 -4.46 -8.49 -11.36
C ARG A 28 -3.71 -9.13 -12.52
N ASP A 29 -4.10 -10.33 -12.94
CA ASP A 29 -3.40 -11.08 -13.98
C ASP A 29 -3.42 -10.36 -15.34
N GLN A 30 -4.42 -9.50 -15.58
CA GLN A 30 -4.52 -8.69 -16.80
C GLN A 30 -3.71 -7.39 -16.74
N HIS A 31 -3.54 -6.79 -15.56
CA HIS A 31 -3.03 -5.43 -15.44
C HIS A 31 -1.75 -5.30 -14.62
N PHE A 32 -1.39 -6.31 -13.84
CA PHE A 32 -0.28 -6.24 -12.88
C PHE A 32 0.58 -7.49 -12.90
N PRO A 33 1.84 -7.42 -12.44
CA PRO A 33 2.70 -8.59 -12.28
C PRO A 33 2.07 -9.66 -11.38
N THR A 34 2.38 -10.92 -11.61
CA THR A 34 1.96 -12.02 -10.75
C THR A 34 2.53 -11.85 -9.33
N GLY A 35 1.72 -12.14 -8.31
CA GLY A 35 2.12 -11.98 -6.91
C GLY A 35 1.13 -12.59 -5.92
N THR A 36 1.50 -12.59 -4.65
CA THR A 36 0.63 -13.07 -3.57
C THR A 36 -0.45 -12.04 -3.25
N MET A 37 -1.71 -12.49 -3.22
CA MET A 37 -2.84 -11.65 -2.87
C MET A 37 -3.31 -11.97 -1.44
N ILE A 38 -3.38 -10.95 -0.59
CA ILE A 38 -3.81 -11.03 0.80
C ILE A 38 -5.10 -10.23 0.94
N LEU A 39 -6.21 -10.92 1.16
CA LEU A 39 -7.54 -10.34 1.30
C LEU A 39 -8.03 -10.46 2.73
N ARG A 40 -9.04 -9.65 3.07
CA ARG A 40 -9.68 -9.71 4.38
C ARG A 40 -10.50 -11.00 4.49
N ASN A 41 -10.37 -11.68 5.62
CA ASN A 41 -11.23 -12.83 5.96
C ASN A 41 -12.62 -12.32 6.41
N ALA A 42 -13.40 -11.85 5.45
CA ALA A 42 -14.78 -11.41 5.64
C ALA A 42 -15.64 -11.97 4.50
N SER A 43 -16.91 -12.28 4.79
CA SER A 43 -17.86 -12.81 3.82
C SER A 43 -18.99 -11.80 3.57
N TRP A 44 -19.54 -11.80 2.36
CA TRP A 44 -20.73 -11.02 1.97
C TRP A 44 -21.99 -11.38 2.76
N GLN A 45 -21.99 -12.47 3.51
CA GLN A 45 -23.17 -12.95 4.23
C GLN A 45 -23.61 -12.01 5.37
N ASN A 46 -22.79 -11.02 5.73
CA ASN A 46 -23.09 -9.99 6.75
C ASN A 46 -22.97 -8.57 6.16
N LEU A 47 -23.72 -8.28 5.12
CA LEU A 47 -23.67 -6.99 4.39
C LEU A 47 -23.85 -5.74 5.27
N GLY A 48 -24.74 -5.78 6.26
CA GLY A 48 -24.99 -4.63 7.14
C GLY A 48 -23.81 -4.27 8.06
N GLY A 49 -23.07 -5.28 8.52
CA GLY A 49 -21.85 -5.07 9.32
C GLY A 49 -20.59 -4.91 8.47
N LEU A 50 -20.61 -5.39 7.21
CA LEU A 50 -19.46 -5.40 6.32
C LEU A 50 -19.04 -3.98 5.91
N ILE A 51 -19.98 -3.15 5.47
CA ILE A 51 -19.69 -1.77 5.03
C ILE A 51 -19.11 -0.97 6.18
N THR A 52 -19.68 -1.07 7.37
CA THR A 52 -19.16 -0.41 8.57
C THR A 52 -17.80 -0.95 8.99
N SER A 53 -17.59 -2.27 8.90
CA SER A 53 -16.30 -2.90 9.24
C SER A 53 -15.22 -2.69 8.18
N LEU A 54 -15.58 -2.47 6.92
CA LEU A 54 -14.63 -2.15 5.84
C LEU A 54 -14.08 -0.72 5.99
N GLN A 55 -14.85 0.20 6.53
CA GLN A 55 -14.41 1.57 6.83
C GLN A 55 -13.70 1.67 8.17
N GLN A 56 -14.15 0.91 9.18
CA GLN A 56 -13.52 0.83 10.48
C GLN A 56 -12.36 -0.17 10.45
N ASN A 57 -11.23 0.22 11.04
CA ASN A 57 -10.03 -0.63 11.23
C ASN A 57 -9.30 -1.07 9.95
N THR A 58 -9.43 -0.34 8.83
CA THR A 58 -8.66 -0.66 7.62
C THR A 58 -7.16 -0.49 7.86
N GLN A 59 -6.75 0.51 8.64
CA GLN A 59 -5.35 0.71 9.02
C GLN A 59 -4.82 -0.46 9.85
N GLU A 60 -5.48 -0.82 10.93
CA GLU A 60 -5.08 -1.96 11.80
C GLU A 60 -4.97 -3.26 11.00
N TYR A 61 -5.94 -3.51 10.13
CA TYR A 61 -5.89 -4.67 9.24
C TYR A 61 -4.64 -4.64 8.35
N LYS A 62 -4.38 -3.52 7.65
CA LYS A 62 -3.21 -3.40 6.77
C LYS A 62 -1.91 -3.55 7.56
N VAL A 63 -1.79 -2.89 8.70
CA VAL A 63 -0.62 -3.01 9.59
C VAL A 63 -0.40 -4.46 10.01
N SER A 64 -1.43 -5.16 10.49
CA SER A 64 -1.32 -6.56 10.91
C SER A 64 -0.89 -7.50 9.77
N ARG A 65 -1.30 -7.22 8.53
CA ARG A 65 -0.87 -8.01 7.36
C ARG A 65 0.57 -7.72 6.97
N ILE A 66 1.00 -6.47 7.04
CA ILE A 66 2.39 -6.07 6.80
C ILE A 66 3.32 -6.67 7.87
N GLU A 67 2.91 -6.66 9.13
CA GLU A 67 3.64 -7.34 10.23
C GLU A 67 3.82 -8.83 9.96
N LYS A 68 2.78 -9.49 9.43
CA LYS A 68 2.86 -10.89 9.04
C LYS A 68 3.85 -11.11 7.89
N ILE A 69 3.86 -10.22 6.89
CA ILE A 69 4.87 -10.26 5.81
C ILE A 69 6.27 -10.04 6.39
N HIS A 70 6.43 -9.09 7.31
CA HIS A 70 7.70 -8.87 8.00
C HIS A 70 8.16 -10.12 8.75
N SER A 71 7.28 -10.83 9.46
CA SER A 71 7.63 -12.07 10.16
C SER A 71 8.10 -13.18 9.22
N TRP A 72 7.61 -13.22 7.98
CA TRP A 72 8.07 -14.17 6.95
C TRP A 72 9.40 -13.77 6.33
N PHE A 73 9.63 -12.46 6.17
CA PHE A 73 10.78 -11.92 5.44
C PHE A 73 11.51 -10.82 6.22
N PRO A 74 11.98 -11.07 7.46
CA PRO A 74 12.52 -10.02 8.34
C PRO A 74 13.83 -9.42 7.82
N ARG A 75 14.54 -10.13 6.93
CA ARG A 75 15.82 -9.68 6.34
C ARG A 75 15.69 -9.14 4.92
N ARG A 76 14.48 -9.07 4.35
CA ARG A 76 14.23 -8.48 3.04
C ARG A 76 13.82 -7.03 3.20
N GLN A 77 14.17 -6.21 2.23
CA GLN A 77 13.68 -4.83 2.16
C GLN A 77 12.48 -4.75 1.22
N PHE A 78 11.52 -3.90 1.57
CA PHE A 78 10.26 -3.74 0.84
C PHE A 78 10.09 -2.32 0.32
N VAL A 79 9.48 -2.20 -0.84
CA VAL A 79 8.93 -0.96 -1.37
C VAL A 79 7.42 -1.03 -1.21
N CYS A 80 6.84 -0.05 -0.51
CA CYS A 80 5.40 0.06 -0.32
C CYS A 80 4.82 1.02 -1.34
N ILE A 81 3.76 0.59 -2.04
CA ILE A 81 3.04 1.42 -3.01
C ILE A 81 1.57 1.38 -2.63
N GLY A 82 0.97 2.56 -2.49
CA GLY A 82 -0.42 2.72 -2.14
C GLY A 82 -1.02 3.98 -2.72
N ASP A 83 -2.21 4.32 -2.27
CA ASP A 83 -2.92 5.51 -2.69
C ASP A 83 -3.49 6.33 -1.52
N SER A 84 -3.98 7.51 -1.84
CA SER A 84 -4.54 8.43 -0.85
C SER A 84 -5.99 8.13 -0.46
N THR A 85 -6.66 7.17 -1.13
CA THR A 85 -8.10 6.93 -0.93
C THR A 85 -8.42 6.27 0.40
N GLN A 86 -7.48 5.47 0.91
CA GLN A 86 -7.62 4.73 2.16
C GLN A 86 -6.49 5.06 3.15
N SER A 87 -6.19 4.13 4.05
CA SER A 87 -5.20 4.29 5.13
C SER A 87 -3.78 3.86 4.75
N ASP A 88 -3.43 3.86 3.46
CA ASP A 88 -2.07 3.45 3.04
C ASP A 88 -0.97 4.33 3.64
N PRO A 89 -1.10 5.68 3.62
CA PRO A 89 -0.09 6.54 4.23
C PRO A 89 0.14 6.22 5.70
N GLU A 90 -0.94 6.14 6.48
CA GLU A 90 -0.91 5.87 7.91
C GLU A 90 -0.33 4.49 8.22
N SER A 91 -0.77 3.46 7.48
CA SER A 91 -0.32 2.07 7.66
C SER A 91 1.16 1.90 7.35
N TYR A 92 1.63 2.49 6.24
CA TYR A 92 3.04 2.39 5.85
C TYR A 92 3.95 3.21 6.77
N GLY A 93 3.50 4.39 7.20
CA GLY A 93 4.22 5.21 8.16
C GLY A 93 4.38 4.52 9.51
N GLU A 94 3.32 3.86 10.01
CA GLU A 94 3.36 3.07 11.23
C GLU A 94 4.34 1.89 11.13
N CYS A 95 4.25 1.11 10.03
CA CYS A 95 5.14 -0.03 9.82
C CYS A 95 6.60 0.39 9.62
N ALA A 96 6.87 1.52 8.97
CA ALA A 96 8.23 2.04 8.80
C ALA A 96 8.86 2.44 10.14
N ARG A 97 8.08 3.01 11.06
CA ARG A 97 8.54 3.30 12.44
C ARG A 97 8.75 2.02 13.26
N LYS A 98 7.86 1.04 13.10
CA LYS A 98 7.89 -0.22 13.84
C LYS A 98 9.05 -1.12 13.41
N PHE A 99 9.42 -1.09 12.14
CA PHE A 99 10.47 -1.92 11.55
C PHE A 99 11.52 -1.05 10.82
N PRO A 100 12.38 -0.32 11.55
CA PRO A 100 13.37 0.57 10.95
C PRO A 100 14.27 -0.16 9.93
N GLY A 101 14.43 0.44 8.74
CA GLY A 101 15.27 -0.11 7.66
C GLY A 101 14.63 -1.25 6.86
N TRP A 102 13.49 -1.79 7.25
CA TRP A 102 12.79 -2.84 6.50
C TRP A 102 12.02 -2.31 5.29
N ILE A 103 11.40 -1.12 5.40
CA ILE A 103 10.81 -0.41 4.27
C ILE A 103 11.89 0.50 3.67
N LYS A 104 12.21 0.28 2.39
CA LYS A 104 13.22 1.01 1.63
C LYS A 104 12.65 2.25 0.93
N ALA A 105 11.38 2.21 0.56
CA ALA A 105 10.68 3.35 -0.01
C ALA A 105 9.15 3.21 0.14
N ILE A 106 8.46 4.34 0.24
CA ILE A 106 7.00 4.45 0.27
C ILE A 106 6.57 5.40 -0.85
N TYR A 107 5.68 4.93 -1.73
CA TYR A 107 5.12 5.72 -2.81
C TYR A 107 3.60 5.78 -2.68
N ILE A 108 3.05 6.99 -2.61
CA ILE A 108 1.61 7.22 -2.46
C ILE A 108 1.08 7.98 -3.68
N ASN A 109 0.16 7.37 -4.40
CA ASN A 109 -0.55 8.01 -5.50
C ASN A 109 -1.64 8.94 -4.94
N LYS A 110 -1.61 10.22 -5.30
CA LYS A 110 -2.73 11.16 -5.06
C LYS A 110 -3.84 10.86 -6.06
N VAL A 111 -4.94 10.31 -5.58
CA VAL A 111 -6.13 10.06 -6.43
C VAL A 111 -7.04 11.28 -6.37
N THR A 112 -7.39 11.84 -7.53
CA THR A 112 -8.15 13.11 -7.66
C THR A 112 -9.54 12.92 -8.26
N ASP A 113 -9.80 11.80 -8.95
CA ASP A 113 -10.97 11.64 -9.82
C ASP A 113 -12.11 10.82 -9.18
N ILE A 114 -12.25 10.83 -7.85
CA ILE A 114 -13.31 10.11 -7.14
C ILE A 114 -14.29 11.11 -6.54
N ALA A 115 -15.48 11.21 -7.14
CA ALA A 115 -16.51 12.19 -6.76
C ALA A 115 -17.07 12.04 -5.34
N GLU A 116 -17.01 10.85 -4.74
CA GLU A 116 -17.53 10.56 -3.41
C GLU A 116 -16.47 10.68 -2.29
N MET A 117 -15.25 11.03 -2.64
CA MET A 117 -14.15 11.12 -1.69
C MET A 117 -13.92 12.56 -1.27
N ASP A 118 -13.68 12.78 0.01
CA ASP A 118 -13.15 14.05 0.51
C ASP A 118 -11.69 14.23 0.04
N VAL A 119 -11.54 14.54 -1.27
CA VAL A 119 -10.26 14.66 -1.96
C VAL A 119 -9.35 15.67 -1.28
N LYS A 120 -9.92 16.78 -0.81
CA LYS A 120 -9.15 17.87 -0.18
C LYS A 120 -8.44 17.38 1.08
N ASN A 121 -9.17 16.74 2.00
CA ASN A 121 -8.59 16.25 3.25
C ASN A 121 -7.69 15.02 3.04
N ARG A 122 -8.10 14.13 2.13
CA ARG A 122 -7.32 12.91 1.84
C ARG A 122 -6.01 13.17 1.13
N ASN A 123 -5.93 14.26 0.38
CA ASN A 123 -4.74 14.67 -0.36
C ASN A 123 -3.99 15.84 0.30
N SER A 124 -4.36 16.23 1.52
CA SER A 124 -3.70 17.34 2.21
C SER A 124 -2.25 16.98 2.59
N ASP A 125 -1.37 17.95 2.47
CA ASP A 125 0.03 17.76 2.84
C ASP A 125 0.18 17.51 4.35
N GLU A 126 -0.69 18.11 5.18
CA GLU A 126 -0.74 17.89 6.63
C GLU A 126 -1.02 16.42 6.97
N ARG A 127 -1.88 15.73 6.21
CA ARG A 127 -2.14 14.31 6.40
C ARG A 127 -0.89 13.48 6.14
N PHE A 128 -0.18 13.74 5.05
CA PHE A 128 1.03 12.99 4.69
C PHE A 128 2.16 13.26 5.68
N GLU A 129 2.38 14.53 6.06
CA GLU A 129 3.36 14.90 7.08
C GLU A 129 3.05 14.24 8.43
N LYS A 130 1.78 14.17 8.82
CA LYS A 130 1.34 13.47 10.04
C LYS A 130 1.58 11.96 9.93
N ALA A 131 1.21 11.34 8.80
CA ALA A 131 1.35 9.90 8.59
C ALA A 131 2.83 9.47 8.62
N PHE A 132 3.72 10.28 8.05
CA PHE A 132 5.15 10.00 7.95
C PHE A 132 6.01 10.73 8.98
N LYS A 133 5.39 11.32 10.00
CA LYS A 133 6.11 12.03 11.07
C LYS A 133 7.20 11.15 11.68
N GLY A 134 8.42 11.73 11.78
CA GLY A 134 9.59 11.04 12.35
C GLY A 134 10.33 10.11 11.39
N LEU A 135 9.88 9.99 10.13
CA LEU A 135 10.57 9.25 9.07
C LEU A 135 11.44 10.22 8.25
N ASP A 136 12.55 9.69 7.72
CA ASP A 136 13.37 10.45 6.77
C ASP A 136 12.56 10.85 5.54
N ARG A 137 12.67 12.10 5.10
CA ARG A 137 11.93 12.64 3.95
C ARG A 137 12.25 11.91 2.64
N SER A 138 13.40 11.34 2.52
CA SER A 138 13.82 10.56 1.36
C SER A 138 13.12 9.21 1.26
N LEU A 139 12.57 8.70 2.37
CA LEU A 139 11.91 7.40 2.44
C LEU A 139 10.55 7.38 1.73
N TRP A 140 9.87 8.51 1.64
CA TRP A 140 8.52 8.56 1.11
C TRP A 140 8.34 9.64 0.03
N HIS A 141 7.45 9.36 -0.93
CA HIS A 141 7.11 10.27 -2.00
C HIS A 141 5.62 10.15 -2.36
N VAL A 142 4.96 11.29 -2.44
CA VAL A 142 3.58 11.41 -2.91
C VAL A 142 3.62 11.93 -4.35
N TYR A 143 2.90 11.30 -5.26
CA TYR A 143 2.94 11.59 -6.68
C TYR A 143 1.54 11.61 -7.29
N THR A 144 1.39 12.28 -8.42
CA THR A 144 0.18 12.30 -9.25
C THR A 144 0.37 11.57 -10.57
N ASP A 145 1.60 11.59 -11.10
CA ASP A 145 1.97 10.90 -12.33
C ASP A 145 2.98 9.79 -12.02
N ALA A 146 2.68 8.58 -12.48
CA ALA A 146 3.58 7.44 -12.31
C ALA A 146 4.97 7.64 -12.97
N GLY A 147 5.07 8.53 -13.95
CA GLY A 147 6.33 8.91 -14.58
C GLY A 147 7.35 9.49 -13.58
N GLU A 148 6.87 10.18 -12.54
CA GLU A 148 7.70 10.74 -11.47
C GLU A 148 8.50 9.67 -10.71
N LEU A 149 8.03 8.42 -10.72
CA LEU A 149 8.67 7.33 -9.98
C LEU A 149 9.84 6.69 -10.72
N ARG A 150 9.98 6.90 -12.04
CA ARG A 150 10.98 6.19 -12.86
C ARG A 150 12.41 6.38 -12.30
N GLU A 151 12.85 7.62 -12.15
CA GLU A 151 14.19 7.90 -11.63
C GLU A 151 14.40 7.42 -10.18
N ARG A 152 13.34 7.44 -9.37
CA ARG A 152 13.39 6.99 -7.98
C ARG A 152 13.56 5.48 -7.90
N VAL A 153 12.84 4.75 -8.73
CA VAL A 153 12.93 3.28 -8.83
C VAL A 153 14.28 2.86 -9.41
N ASP A 154 14.80 3.58 -10.42
CA ASP A 154 16.12 3.33 -10.99
C ASP A 154 17.23 3.51 -9.95
N ARG A 155 17.11 4.51 -9.07
CA ARG A 155 18.05 4.70 -7.95
C ARG A 155 17.99 3.55 -6.94
N LEU A 156 16.80 3.06 -6.61
CA LEU A 156 16.64 1.91 -5.70
C LEU A 156 17.32 0.66 -6.23
N SER A 157 17.26 0.42 -7.54
CA SER A 157 17.86 -0.76 -8.18
C SER A 157 19.40 -0.74 -8.17
N ARG A 158 20.01 0.45 -8.12
CA ARG A 158 21.48 0.62 -8.08
C ARG A 158 22.07 0.49 -6.67
N GLN A 159 21.23 0.54 -5.65
CA GLN A 159 21.64 0.50 -4.23
C GLN A 159 21.40 -0.89 -3.60
N GLY A 160 20.90 -1.85 -4.33
CA GLY A 160 20.66 -3.23 -3.91
C GLY A 160 21.56 -4.19 -4.66
#